data_74b9a458d8ac53c1f14a671fcd7cc662
#
_entry.id   74b9a458d8ac53c1f14a671fcd7cc662
#
_cell.length_a   1.000
_cell.length_b   1.000
_cell.length_c   1.000
_cell.angle_alpha   90.00
_cell.angle_beta   90.00
_cell.angle_gamma   90.00
#
_symmetry.space_group_name_H-M   'P 1'
#
loop_
_entity.id
_entity.type
_entity.pdbx_description
1 polymer ?
#
loop_
_entity_poly.entity_id
_entity_poly.type
_entity_poly.pdbx_seq_one_letter_code
_entity_poly.pdbx_strand_id
1 'polypeptide(L)'
;FLGEAKAGMFSIGLSIAQWLVTIAYFEIRTYQVTDVKNEYPFGYYFTLRLMMCLITFLASIVYVVFNGYSPEKVTVILLVCIYKILDSVADTFEGEFQKEERIDMSGKSEFYRIFFSILVLVVTVIITRNLIFSLICMNVVALLIILCLDASVAAGRVKICIVMDYRRVFVLFKVCLPLAISTFLSNYIINSSKLSVDRMLGDAAQLYYTAVFMPNMVINLFSGIIFKPMQTSMAVNYYEKKYKNFWHIIFRMFAIIAGFTLICEVGAYILGIPVLSWLYGVNLRDYKMTLLLLLLCGGVNAVNIIFYYVLAIMRKQKYMTILYLIVCGVALIIMDPITGRLGLNGAALGYLILVVLLGVLLMGYILYQIRKDRKRQ
;
A
#
# COMPACT_ATOMS: atom_id res chain seq x y z
N PHE A 1 9.42 22.11 -12.21
CA PHE A 1 10.83 22.38 -11.87
C PHE A 1 11.80 21.35 -12.49
N LEU A 2 11.44 20.07 -12.59
CA LEU A 2 12.31 18.98 -13.05
C LEU A 2 12.01 18.48 -14.47
N GLY A 3 10.90 18.90 -15.08
CA GLY A 3 10.38 18.35 -16.34
C GLY A 3 9.59 17.04 -16.16
N GLU A 4 8.77 16.71 -17.15
CA GLU A 4 7.80 15.59 -17.08
C GLU A 4 8.49 14.22 -16.94
N ALA A 5 9.58 13.99 -17.66
CA ALA A 5 10.31 12.72 -17.61
C ALA A 5 10.87 12.42 -16.21
N LYS A 6 11.54 13.39 -15.55
CA LYS A 6 12.08 13.20 -14.18
C LYS A 6 10.98 13.03 -13.14
N ALA A 7 9.86 13.76 -13.30
CA ALA A 7 8.70 13.59 -12.44
C ALA A 7 8.07 12.20 -12.63
N GLY A 8 8.02 11.69 -13.87
CA GLY A 8 7.59 10.33 -14.19
C GLY A 8 8.50 9.27 -13.57
N MET A 9 9.83 9.43 -13.67
CA MET A 9 10.81 8.54 -13.02
C MET A 9 10.62 8.50 -11.50
N PHE A 10 10.36 9.63 -10.87
CA PHE A 10 10.07 9.68 -9.43
C PHE A 10 8.73 8.99 -9.09
N SER A 11 7.69 9.23 -9.88
CA SER A 11 6.36 8.60 -9.71
C SER A 11 6.43 7.08 -9.80
N ILE A 12 7.13 6.54 -10.79
CA ILE A 12 7.28 5.08 -10.90
C ILE A 12 8.18 4.54 -9.79
N GLY A 13 9.23 5.26 -9.39
CA GLY A 13 10.06 4.92 -8.25
C GLY A 13 9.24 4.77 -6.97
N LEU A 14 8.31 5.70 -6.71
CA LEU A 14 7.37 5.60 -5.58
C LEU A 14 6.45 4.37 -5.70
N SER A 15 5.95 4.06 -6.90
CA SER A 15 5.04 2.92 -7.11
C SER A 15 5.74 1.58 -6.91
N ILE A 16 6.96 1.44 -7.44
CA ILE A 16 7.80 0.24 -7.25
C ILE A 16 8.18 0.10 -5.77
N ALA A 17 8.65 1.19 -5.15
CA ALA A 17 9.02 1.19 -3.75
C ALA A 17 7.84 0.86 -2.83
N GLN A 18 6.64 1.40 -3.11
CA GLN A 18 5.41 1.13 -2.36
C GLN A 18 4.99 -0.35 -2.46
N TRP A 19 5.22 -0.98 -3.60
CA TRP A 19 4.97 -2.39 -3.75
C TRP A 19 6.04 -3.24 -3.04
N LEU A 20 7.32 -3.01 -3.32
CA LEU A 20 8.41 -3.83 -2.78
C LEU A 20 8.59 -3.68 -1.26
N VAL A 21 8.29 -2.51 -0.69
CA VAL A 21 8.41 -2.29 0.76
C VAL A 21 7.47 -3.20 1.58
N THR A 22 6.45 -3.77 0.98
CA THR A 22 5.60 -4.77 1.65
C THR A 22 6.39 -6.00 2.08
N ILE A 23 7.49 -6.32 1.37
CA ILE A 23 8.46 -7.35 1.78
C ILE A 23 9.19 -6.88 3.04
N ALA A 24 9.62 -5.61 3.14
CA ALA A 24 10.29 -5.08 4.33
C ALA A 24 9.35 -5.02 5.54
N TYR A 25 8.10 -4.58 5.35
CA TYR A 25 7.10 -4.58 6.43
C TYR A 25 6.77 -5.98 6.92
N PHE A 26 6.61 -6.94 6.04
CA PHE A 26 6.37 -8.35 6.31
C PHE A 26 5.32 -8.62 7.40
N GLU A 27 4.42 -7.67 7.62
CA GLU A 27 3.39 -7.68 8.68
C GLU A 27 3.97 -7.85 10.11
N ILE A 28 5.24 -7.52 10.30
CA ILE A 28 5.95 -7.65 11.58
C ILE A 28 5.28 -6.80 12.66
N ARG A 29 4.92 -5.54 12.34
CA ARG A 29 4.24 -4.64 13.28
C ARG A 29 2.90 -5.20 13.76
N THR A 30 2.12 -5.78 12.86
CA THR A 30 0.83 -6.39 13.20
C THR A 30 0.99 -7.49 14.25
N TYR A 31 2.04 -8.32 14.13
CA TYR A 31 2.34 -9.35 15.10
C TYR A 31 2.92 -8.76 16.39
N GLN A 32 3.88 -7.84 16.31
CA GLN A 32 4.52 -7.17 17.43
C GLN A 32 3.51 -6.50 18.38
N VAL A 33 2.56 -5.73 17.84
CA VAL A 33 1.55 -5.02 18.63
C VAL A 33 0.55 -5.98 19.29
N THR A 34 0.30 -7.15 18.69
CA THR A 34 -0.61 -8.16 19.22
C THR A 34 0.06 -9.17 20.16
N ASP A 35 1.38 -9.14 20.31
CA ASP A 35 2.14 -9.98 21.24
C ASP A 35 2.03 -9.45 22.67
N VAL A 36 0.84 -9.58 23.25
CA VAL A 36 0.55 -9.16 24.65
C VAL A 36 1.34 -9.97 25.67
N LYS A 37 1.71 -11.21 25.33
CA LYS A 37 2.46 -12.10 26.24
C LYS A 37 3.96 -11.85 26.24
N ASN A 38 4.46 -10.95 25.40
CA ASN A 38 5.88 -10.70 25.20
C ASN A 38 6.68 -11.99 24.87
N GLU A 39 6.12 -12.85 24.01
CA GLU A 39 6.79 -14.08 23.58
C GLU A 39 8.11 -13.80 22.88
N TYR A 40 8.18 -12.65 22.19
CA TYR A 40 9.38 -12.19 21.51
C TYR A 40 9.79 -10.80 22.02
N PRO A 41 10.96 -10.66 22.67
CA PRO A 41 11.59 -9.37 22.93
C PRO A 41 11.83 -8.56 21.65
N PHE A 42 11.90 -7.22 21.77
CA PHE A 42 12.09 -6.28 20.66
C PHE A 42 13.19 -6.70 19.66
N GLY A 43 14.32 -7.20 20.16
CA GLY A 43 15.44 -7.62 19.31
C GLY A 43 15.10 -8.66 18.25
N TYR A 44 14.10 -9.54 18.48
CA TYR A 44 13.66 -10.52 17.46
C TYR A 44 12.91 -9.85 16.32
N TYR A 45 12.01 -8.91 16.63
CA TYR A 45 11.30 -8.12 15.62
C TYR A 45 12.26 -7.25 14.81
N PHE A 46 13.21 -6.61 15.49
CA PHE A 46 14.22 -5.77 14.86
C PHE A 46 15.16 -6.59 13.95
N THR A 47 15.61 -7.78 14.42
CA THR A 47 16.44 -8.67 13.59
C THR A 47 15.70 -9.13 12.35
N LEU A 48 14.46 -9.60 12.49
CA LEU A 48 13.65 -10.01 11.34
C LEU A 48 13.42 -8.83 10.38
N ARG A 49 13.16 -7.62 10.90
CA ARG A 49 13.00 -6.41 10.09
C ARG A 49 14.26 -6.13 9.26
N LEU A 50 15.44 -6.16 9.84
CA LEU A 50 16.69 -5.92 9.12
C LEU A 50 16.93 -6.97 8.02
N MET A 51 16.63 -8.24 8.30
CA MET A 51 16.71 -9.31 7.29
C MET A 51 15.74 -9.03 6.12
N MET A 52 14.50 -8.65 6.40
CA MET A 52 13.52 -8.34 5.37
C MET A 52 13.87 -7.06 4.60
N CYS A 53 14.46 -6.06 5.25
CA CYS A 53 15.00 -4.87 4.58
C CYS A 53 16.10 -5.22 3.58
N LEU A 54 17.03 -6.10 3.95
CA LEU A 54 18.08 -6.58 3.05
C LEU A 54 17.48 -7.33 1.86
N ILE A 55 16.52 -8.23 2.09
CA ILE A 55 15.80 -8.95 1.03
C ILE A 55 15.08 -7.97 0.09
N THR A 56 14.43 -6.93 0.63
CA THR A 56 13.76 -5.91 -0.16
C THR A 56 14.74 -5.13 -1.02
N PHE A 57 15.90 -4.76 -0.47
CA PHE A 57 16.94 -4.06 -1.23
C PHE A 57 17.46 -4.91 -2.38
N LEU A 58 17.76 -6.19 -2.12
CA LEU A 58 18.17 -7.13 -3.16
C LEU A 58 17.08 -7.33 -4.22
N ALA A 59 15.82 -7.46 -3.79
CA ALA A 59 14.69 -7.56 -4.70
C ALA A 59 14.54 -6.31 -5.58
N SER A 60 14.78 -5.11 -5.03
CA SER A 60 14.73 -3.87 -5.81
C SER A 60 15.85 -3.82 -6.87
N ILE A 61 17.06 -4.26 -6.55
CA ILE A 61 18.16 -4.37 -7.52
C ILE A 61 17.80 -5.36 -8.63
N VAL A 62 17.34 -6.55 -8.26
CA VAL A 62 16.91 -7.57 -9.24
C VAL A 62 15.82 -7.01 -10.15
N TYR A 63 14.82 -6.34 -9.58
CA TYR A 63 13.73 -5.75 -10.35
C TYR A 63 14.21 -4.73 -11.39
N VAL A 64 15.07 -3.76 -11.00
CA VAL A 64 15.55 -2.72 -11.93
C VAL A 64 16.46 -3.27 -13.02
N VAL A 65 17.27 -4.32 -12.71
CA VAL A 65 18.13 -4.98 -13.69
C VAL A 65 17.30 -5.73 -14.73
N PHE A 66 16.26 -6.46 -14.29
CA PHE A 66 15.41 -7.22 -15.21
C PHE A 66 14.59 -6.33 -16.16
N ASN A 67 14.23 -5.11 -15.73
CA ASN A 67 13.46 -4.18 -16.57
C ASN A 67 14.33 -3.33 -17.50
N GLY A 68 15.67 -3.42 -17.42
CA GLY A 68 16.56 -2.73 -18.35
C GLY A 68 16.46 -1.20 -18.33
N TYR A 69 16.15 -0.60 -17.18
CA TYR A 69 16.00 0.85 -17.03
C TYR A 69 17.33 1.59 -17.26
N SER A 70 17.23 2.86 -17.69
CA SER A 70 18.39 3.74 -17.80
C SER A 70 19.10 3.95 -16.45
N PRO A 71 20.42 4.20 -16.41
CA PRO A 71 21.17 4.35 -15.17
C PRO A 71 20.60 5.44 -14.24
N GLU A 72 20.09 6.55 -14.80
CA GLU A 72 19.45 7.62 -14.03
C GLU A 72 18.16 7.11 -13.35
N LYS A 73 17.29 6.42 -14.11
CA LYS A 73 16.04 5.86 -13.59
C LYS A 73 16.30 4.77 -12.53
N VAL A 74 17.29 3.92 -12.73
CA VAL A 74 17.74 2.93 -11.74
C VAL A 74 18.12 3.61 -10.43
N THR A 75 18.95 4.66 -10.50
CA THR A 75 19.41 5.41 -9.31
C THR A 75 18.21 6.04 -8.57
N VAL A 76 17.27 6.66 -9.28
CA VAL A 76 16.07 7.25 -8.69
C VAL A 76 15.22 6.18 -8.00
N ILE A 77 14.95 5.06 -8.66
CA ILE A 77 14.14 3.97 -8.09
C ILE A 77 14.81 3.41 -6.82
N LEU A 78 16.11 3.12 -6.86
CA LEU A 78 16.83 2.57 -5.71
C LEU A 78 16.87 3.54 -4.53
N LEU A 79 17.05 4.85 -4.76
CA LEU A 79 17.02 5.85 -3.70
C LEU A 79 15.62 5.95 -3.04
N VAL A 80 14.55 5.86 -3.83
CA VAL A 80 13.19 5.83 -3.29
C VAL A 80 12.91 4.53 -2.54
N CYS A 81 13.44 3.39 -3.02
CA CYS A 81 13.36 2.12 -2.29
C CYS A 81 14.10 2.19 -0.95
N ILE A 82 15.29 2.81 -0.90
CA ILE A 82 16.06 3.02 0.35
C ILE A 82 15.23 3.87 1.33
N TYR A 83 14.60 4.96 0.87
CA TYR A 83 13.72 5.76 1.72
C TYR A 83 12.60 4.91 2.34
N LYS A 84 11.95 4.07 1.55
CA LYS A 84 10.89 3.19 2.04
C LYS A 84 11.39 2.06 2.95
N ILE A 85 12.62 1.58 2.73
CA ILE A 85 13.27 0.64 3.63
C ILE A 85 13.57 1.32 4.99
N LEU A 86 14.07 2.54 5.00
CA LEU A 86 14.26 3.33 6.22
C LEU A 86 12.93 3.54 6.96
N ASP A 87 11.86 3.86 6.22
CA ASP A 87 10.49 3.98 6.74
C ASP A 87 10.04 2.68 7.45
N SER A 88 10.34 1.51 6.85
CA SER A 88 10.03 0.22 7.47
C SER A 88 10.86 -0.08 8.72
N VAL A 89 12.10 0.39 8.82
CA VAL A 89 12.90 0.26 10.04
C VAL A 89 12.27 1.08 11.17
N ALA A 90 11.88 2.33 10.90
CA ALA A 90 11.17 3.18 11.86
C ALA A 90 9.87 2.55 12.37
N ASP A 91 9.11 1.91 11.47
CA ASP A 91 7.86 1.19 11.78
C ASP A 91 8.03 0.15 12.90
N THR A 92 9.23 -0.45 13.07
CA THR A 92 9.49 -1.39 14.16
C THR A 92 9.55 -0.69 15.53
N PHE A 93 10.15 0.51 15.58
CA PHE A 93 10.15 1.33 16.81
C PHE A 93 8.75 1.85 17.10
N GLU A 94 8.04 2.34 16.09
CA GLU A 94 6.66 2.79 16.21
C GLU A 94 5.72 1.67 16.70
N GLY A 95 5.96 0.42 16.24
CA GLY A 95 5.27 -0.76 16.73
C GLY A 95 5.48 -1.01 18.24
N GLU A 96 6.69 -0.77 18.73
CA GLU A 96 6.98 -0.88 20.17
C GLU A 96 6.29 0.24 20.97
N PHE A 97 6.34 1.48 20.48
CA PHE A 97 5.60 2.58 21.11
C PHE A 97 4.09 2.30 21.16
N GLN A 98 3.53 1.74 20.07
CA GLN A 98 2.13 1.35 20.03
C GLN A 98 1.81 0.21 21.01
N LYS A 99 2.71 -0.76 21.18
CA LYS A 99 2.57 -1.86 22.14
C LYS A 99 2.55 -1.35 23.58
N GLU A 100 3.30 -0.28 23.86
CA GLU A 100 3.30 0.43 25.15
C GLU A 100 2.15 1.44 25.32
N GLU A 101 1.15 1.41 24.42
CA GLU A 101 0.02 2.35 24.39
C GLU A 101 0.43 3.83 24.14
N ARG A 102 1.66 4.07 23.69
CA ARG A 102 2.22 5.40 23.38
C ARG A 102 2.04 5.75 21.89
N ILE A 103 0.78 5.70 21.42
CA ILE A 103 0.42 6.03 20.02
C ILE A 103 0.81 7.49 19.69
N ASP A 104 0.82 8.38 20.68
CA ASP A 104 1.27 9.76 20.55
C ASP A 104 2.73 9.85 20.07
N MET A 105 3.59 8.97 20.56
CA MET A 105 5.00 8.93 20.15
C MET A 105 5.17 8.36 18.75
N SER A 106 4.48 7.26 18.45
CA SER A 106 4.46 6.68 17.09
C SER A 106 4.02 7.73 16.06
N GLY A 107 2.90 8.43 16.31
CA GLY A 107 2.39 9.45 15.37
C GLY A 107 3.32 10.67 15.23
N LYS A 108 3.98 11.13 16.30
CA LYS A 108 4.97 12.22 16.22
C LYS A 108 6.20 11.82 15.43
N SER A 109 6.73 10.62 15.66
CA SER A 109 7.88 10.09 14.93
C SER A 109 7.59 10.02 13.43
N GLU A 110 6.49 9.38 13.04
CA GLU A 110 6.06 9.28 11.65
C GLU A 110 5.87 10.66 11.00
N PHE A 111 5.18 11.59 11.72
CA PHE A 111 4.96 12.95 11.22
C PHE A 111 6.26 13.70 10.97
N TYR A 112 7.18 13.74 11.94
CA TYR A 112 8.44 14.47 11.77
C TYR A 112 9.30 13.85 10.66
N ARG A 113 9.35 12.53 10.58
CA ARG A 113 10.12 11.84 9.53
C ARG A 113 9.59 12.18 8.15
N ILE A 114 8.28 12.07 7.92
CA ILE A 114 7.67 12.36 6.63
C ILE A 114 7.79 13.84 6.30
N PHE A 115 7.43 14.72 7.24
CA PHE A 115 7.41 16.17 7.03
C PHE A 115 8.80 16.72 6.66
N PHE A 116 9.82 16.43 7.46
CA PHE A 116 11.17 16.96 7.20
C PHE A 116 11.82 16.31 5.98
N SER A 117 11.58 15.03 5.73
CA SER A 117 12.10 14.36 4.53
C SER A 117 11.52 14.97 3.25
N ILE A 118 10.19 15.20 3.21
CA ILE A 118 9.54 15.83 2.06
C ILE A 118 9.96 17.30 1.94
N LEU A 119 10.04 18.04 3.05
CA LEU A 119 10.48 19.43 3.05
C LEU A 119 11.87 19.56 2.44
N VAL A 120 12.83 18.73 2.88
CA VAL A 120 14.20 18.74 2.34
C VAL A 120 14.21 18.32 0.87
N LEU A 121 13.44 17.32 0.47
CA LEU A 121 13.31 16.93 -0.93
C LEU A 121 12.85 18.12 -1.78
N VAL A 122 11.77 18.79 -1.38
CA VAL A 122 11.20 19.93 -2.12
C VAL A 122 12.18 21.09 -2.20
N VAL A 123 12.75 21.50 -1.05
CA VAL A 123 13.70 22.63 -1.00
C VAL A 123 14.94 22.35 -1.85
N THR A 124 15.52 21.15 -1.74
CA THR A 124 16.72 20.79 -2.51
C THR A 124 16.43 20.65 -4.00
N VAL A 125 15.25 20.14 -4.40
CA VAL A 125 14.83 20.13 -5.81
C VAL A 125 14.69 21.54 -6.38
N ILE A 126 14.11 22.48 -5.63
CA ILE A 126 13.93 23.87 -6.08
C ILE A 126 15.30 24.55 -6.28
N ILE A 127 16.22 24.35 -5.34
CA ILE A 127 17.54 25.00 -5.34
C ILE A 127 18.47 24.37 -6.40
N THR A 128 18.57 23.03 -6.41
CA THR A 128 19.60 22.32 -7.20
C THR A 128 19.12 21.84 -8.55
N ARG A 129 17.81 21.73 -8.76
CA ARG A 129 17.17 21.10 -9.93
C ARG A 129 17.71 19.70 -10.25
N ASN A 130 18.27 19.03 -9.24
CA ASN A 130 18.84 17.69 -9.34
C ASN A 130 18.06 16.71 -8.46
N LEU A 131 17.30 15.84 -9.10
CA LEU A 131 16.44 14.85 -8.40
C LEU A 131 17.26 13.86 -7.57
N ILE A 132 18.37 13.35 -8.10
CA ILE A 132 19.21 12.36 -7.41
C ILE A 132 19.81 12.94 -6.14
N PHE A 133 20.39 14.14 -6.23
CA PHE A 133 20.93 14.82 -5.06
C PHE A 133 19.87 15.07 -3.99
N SER A 134 18.67 15.49 -4.41
CA SER A 134 17.55 15.76 -3.49
C SER A 134 17.05 14.49 -2.81
N LEU A 135 17.03 13.36 -3.50
CA LEU A 135 16.69 12.06 -2.93
C LEU A 135 17.74 11.57 -1.93
N ILE A 136 19.01 11.84 -2.17
CA ILE A 136 20.08 11.54 -1.20
C ILE A 136 19.87 12.37 0.07
N CYS A 137 19.64 13.68 -0.05
CA CYS A 137 19.37 14.56 1.11
C CYS A 137 18.13 14.08 1.89
N MET A 138 17.05 13.70 1.20
CA MET A 138 15.85 13.12 1.82
C MET A 138 16.17 11.88 2.66
N ASN A 139 16.96 10.95 2.10
CA ASN A 139 17.36 9.72 2.80
C ASN A 139 18.23 10.00 4.03
N VAL A 140 19.16 10.95 3.92
CA VAL A 140 20.02 11.36 5.05
C VAL A 140 19.16 11.91 6.18
N VAL A 141 18.22 12.81 5.88
CA VAL A 141 17.33 13.39 6.89
C VAL A 141 16.43 12.33 7.51
N ALA A 142 15.87 11.42 6.72
CA ALA A 142 15.08 10.31 7.26
C ALA A 142 15.89 9.44 8.24
N LEU A 143 17.14 9.09 7.86
CA LEU A 143 18.03 8.32 8.72
C LEU A 143 18.37 9.07 10.02
N LEU A 144 18.68 10.37 9.94
CA LEU A 144 18.97 11.20 11.12
C LEU A 144 17.78 11.24 12.08
N ILE A 145 16.57 11.38 11.57
CA ILE A 145 15.35 11.38 12.39
C ILE A 145 15.15 10.03 13.07
N ILE A 146 15.34 8.93 12.36
CA ILE A 146 15.25 7.58 12.94
C ILE A 146 16.26 7.41 14.07
N LEU A 147 17.50 7.85 13.88
CA LEU A 147 18.54 7.71 14.90
C LEU A 147 18.30 8.63 16.12
N CYS A 148 17.92 9.90 15.86
CA CYS A 148 17.79 10.91 16.90
C CYS A 148 16.45 10.84 17.65
N LEU A 149 15.35 10.44 17.00
CA LEU A 149 14.04 10.36 17.64
C LEU A 149 13.66 8.91 17.97
N ASP A 150 13.63 8.01 16.98
CA ASP A 150 13.11 6.65 17.20
C ASP A 150 14.05 5.80 18.03
N ALA A 151 15.29 5.64 17.57
CA ALA A 151 16.27 4.78 18.24
C ALA A 151 16.69 5.32 19.61
N SER A 152 16.87 6.65 19.76
CA SER A 152 17.25 7.25 21.05
C SER A 152 16.16 7.09 22.11
N VAL A 153 14.89 7.29 21.74
CA VAL A 153 13.74 7.12 22.62
C VAL A 153 13.52 5.63 22.95
N ALA A 154 13.66 4.76 21.95
CA ALA A 154 13.54 3.31 22.17
C ALA A 154 14.67 2.74 23.04
N ALA A 155 15.90 3.25 22.93
CA ALA A 155 17.05 2.79 23.71
C ALA A 155 16.86 2.94 25.23
N GLY A 156 16.05 3.92 25.65
CA GLY A 156 15.66 4.09 27.07
C GLY A 156 14.61 3.09 27.57
N ARG A 157 14.02 2.28 26.69
CA ARG A 157 12.86 1.41 26.97
C ARG A 157 13.11 -0.04 26.67
N VAL A 158 13.75 -0.32 25.52
CA VAL A 158 14.02 -1.67 25.05
C VAL A 158 15.48 -1.84 24.66
N LYS A 159 15.97 -3.06 24.75
CA LYS A 159 17.32 -3.39 24.31
C LYS A 159 17.33 -3.54 22.79
N ILE A 160 17.91 -2.54 22.10
CA ILE A 160 18.12 -2.59 20.65
C ILE A 160 19.33 -3.50 20.39
N CYS A 161 19.10 -4.71 19.93
CA CYS A 161 20.17 -5.66 19.60
C CYS A 161 19.75 -6.58 18.46
N ILE A 162 20.73 -7.05 17.74
CA ILE A 162 20.56 -8.13 16.75
C ILE A 162 20.65 -9.45 17.51
N VAL A 163 19.61 -10.27 17.38
CA VAL A 163 19.53 -11.56 18.07
C VAL A 163 20.08 -12.66 17.17
N MET A 164 21.00 -13.46 17.70
CA MET A 164 21.64 -14.57 16.95
C MET A 164 20.86 -15.90 17.05
N ASP A 165 19.70 -15.91 17.73
CA ASP A 165 18.82 -17.09 17.78
C ASP A 165 17.96 -17.18 16.51
N TYR A 166 18.59 -17.58 15.41
CA TYR A 166 17.96 -17.69 14.10
C TYR A 166 16.79 -18.69 14.09
N ARG A 167 16.74 -19.66 15.00
CA ARG A 167 15.62 -20.61 15.08
C ARG A 167 14.32 -19.91 15.46
N ARG A 168 14.35 -19.09 16.50
CA ARG A 168 13.16 -18.31 16.92
C ARG A 168 12.81 -17.23 15.93
N VAL A 169 13.80 -16.54 15.32
CA VAL A 169 13.56 -15.57 14.24
C VAL A 169 12.85 -16.24 13.08
N PHE A 170 13.25 -17.49 12.71
CA PHE A 170 12.59 -18.24 11.63
C PHE A 170 11.16 -18.69 11.98
N VAL A 171 10.88 -18.99 13.25
CA VAL A 171 9.50 -19.25 13.70
C VAL A 171 8.65 -18.00 13.53
N LEU A 172 9.13 -16.84 13.97
CA LEU A 172 8.46 -15.55 13.78
C LEU A 172 8.21 -15.25 12.29
N PHE A 173 9.22 -15.47 11.43
CA PHE A 173 9.08 -15.35 9.97
C PHE A 173 7.92 -16.22 9.45
N LYS A 174 7.85 -17.51 9.83
CA LYS A 174 6.77 -18.41 9.39
C LYS A 174 5.38 -17.94 9.83
N VAL A 175 5.28 -17.35 11.00
CA VAL A 175 3.99 -16.83 11.50
C VAL A 175 3.53 -15.61 10.72
N CYS A 176 4.45 -14.70 10.37
CA CYS A 176 4.13 -13.51 9.60
C CYS A 176 3.89 -13.80 8.10
N LEU A 177 4.50 -14.87 7.56
CA LEU A 177 4.55 -15.18 6.13
C LEU A 177 3.18 -15.22 5.42
N PRO A 178 2.11 -15.88 5.94
CA PRO A 178 0.84 -15.96 5.23
C PRO A 178 0.19 -14.57 5.04
N LEU A 179 0.31 -13.71 6.04
CA LEU A 179 -0.24 -12.36 5.99
C LEU A 179 0.60 -11.48 5.06
N ALA A 180 1.92 -11.59 5.15
CA ALA A 180 2.85 -10.86 4.29
C ALA A 180 2.63 -11.18 2.80
N ILE A 181 2.42 -12.46 2.44
CA ILE A 181 2.10 -12.85 1.05
C ILE A 181 0.80 -12.17 0.60
N SER A 182 -0.25 -12.19 1.41
CA SER A 182 -1.53 -11.57 1.06
C SER A 182 -1.39 -10.06 0.82
N THR A 183 -0.66 -9.37 1.69
CA THR A 183 -0.40 -7.93 1.58
C THR A 183 0.46 -7.60 0.35
N PHE A 184 1.48 -8.41 0.07
CA PHE A 184 2.31 -8.25 -1.12
C PHE A 184 1.49 -8.38 -2.41
N LEU A 185 0.66 -9.42 -2.53
CA LEU A 185 -0.19 -9.65 -3.69
C LEU A 185 -1.24 -8.53 -3.85
N SER A 186 -1.86 -8.09 -2.76
CA SER A 186 -2.81 -6.97 -2.77
C SER A 186 -2.17 -5.69 -3.28
N ASN A 187 -0.97 -5.35 -2.77
CA ASN A 187 -0.23 -4.17 -3.23
C ASN A 187 0.24 -4.29 -4.68
N TYR A 188 0.57 -5.50 -5.15
CA TYR A 188 0.86 -5.72 -6.57
C TYR A 188 -0.34 -5.38 -7.44
N ILE A 189 -1.55 -5.87 -7.10
CA ILE A 189 -2.78 -5.58 -7.87
C ILE A 189 -3.01 -4.06 -7.95
N ILE A 190 -2.89 -3.33 -6.83
CA ILE A 190 -3.07 -1.88 -6.79
C ILE A 190 -2.07 -1.14 -7.70
N ASN A 191 -0.83 -1.59 -7.72
CA ASN A 191 0.23 -0.94 -8.51
C ASN A 191 0.39 -1.51 -9.92
N SER A 192 -0.28 -2.60 -10.28
CA SER A 192 -0.11 -3.29 -11.56
C SER A 192 -0.37 -2.39 -12.77
N SER A 193 -1.36 -1.49 -12.68
CA SER A 193 -1.67 -0.52 -13.73
C SER A 193 -0.55 0.50 -13.94
N LYS A 194 0.05 1.00 -12.85
CA LYS A 194 1.17 1.93 -12.90
C LYS A 194 2.43 1.28 -13.48
N LEU A 195 2.70 0.02 -13.07
CA LEU A 195 3.83 -0.76 -13.60
C LEU A 195 3.66 -1.02 -15.11
N SER A 196 2.43 -1.28 -15.56
CA SER A 196 2.14 -1.49 -16.98
C SER A 196 2.26 -0.19 -17.79
N VAL A 197 1.80 0.95 -17.25
CA VAL A 197 1.99 2.28 -17.88
C VAL A 197 3.47 2.58 -18.08
N ASP A 198 4.30 2.33 -17.07
CA ASP A 198 5.75 2.54 -17.14
C ASP A 198 6.40 1.71 -18.26
N ARG A 199 6.07 0.41 -18.31
CA ARG A 199 6.64 -0.52 -19.30
C ARG A 199 6.19 -0.22 -20.74
N MET A 200 4.93 0.17 -20.92
CA MET A 200 4.32 0.26 -22.24
C MET A 200 4.30 1.68 -22.82
N LEU A 201 4.24 2.72 -21.97
CA LEU A 201 4.01 4.11 -22.39
C LEU A 201 5.12 5.08 -21.94
N GLY A 202 5.97 4.66 -21.00
CA GLY A 202 7.12 5.42 -20.54
C GLY A 202 6.83 6.52 -19.51
N ASP A 203 7.88 7.26 -19.16
CA ASP A 203 7.93 8.12 -17.96
C ASP A 203 6.94 9.31 -18.00
N ALA A 204 6.74 9.95 -19.16
CA ALA A 204 5.81 11.06 -19.28
C ALA A 204 4.35 10.61 -19.04
N ALA A 205 3.95 9.49 -19.63
CA ALA A 205 2.64 8.90 -19.42
C ALA A 205 2.43 8.48 -17.96
N GLN A 206 3.50 8.01 -17.29
CA GLN A 206 3.48 7.65 -15.89
C GLN A 206 3.18 8.84 -14.97
N LEU A 207 3.69 10.03 -15.28
CA LEU A 207 3.36 11.26 -14.56
C LEU A 207 1.86 11.56 -14.63
N TYR A 208 1.31 11.59 -15.86
CA TYR A 208 -0.11 11.87 -16.08
C TYR A 208 -1.00 10.84 -15.41
N TYR A 209 -0.66 9.55 -15.54
CA TYR A 209 -1.41 8.47 -14.90
C TYR A 209 -1.40 8.57 -13.37
N THR A 210 -0.25 8.87 -12.77
CA THR A 210 -0.12 9.03 -11.32
C THR A 210 -0.95 10.22 -10.82
N ALA A 211 -0.96 11.34 -11.55
CA ALA A 211 -1.75 12.51 -11.20
C ALA A 211 -3.26 12.19 -11.17
N VAL A 212 -3.78 11.50 -12.19
CA VAL A 212 -5.20 11.13 -12.22
C VAL A 212 -5.55 9.93 -11.33
N PHE A 213 -4.55 9.17 -10.86
CA PHE A 213 -4.73 8.07 -9.89
C PHE A 213 -4.87 8.56 -8.44
N MET A 214 -4.35 9.75 -8.10
CA MET A 214 -4.35 10.26 -6.71
C MET A 214 -5.74 10.32 -6.07
N PRO A 215 -6.81 10.78 -6.73
CA PRO A 215 -8.14 10.80 -6.12
C PRO A 215 -8.68 9.43 -5.71
N ASN A 216 -8.26 8.35 -6.39
CA ASN A 216 -8.58 6.97 -5.99
C ASN A 216 -8.07 6.65 -4.57
N MET A 217 -6.87 7.12 -4.21
CA MET A 217 -6.31 6.91 -2.87
C MET A 217 -7.15 7.58 -1.78
N VAL A 218 -7.75 8.73 -2.09
CA VAL A 218 -8.64 9.46 -1.16
C VAL A 218 -9.86 8.60 -0.81
N ILE A 219 -10.49 7.96 -1.80
CA ILE A 219 -11.65 7.07 -1.56
C ILE A 219 -11.27 5.93 -0.62
N ASN A 220 -10.10 5.29 -0.83
CA ASN A 220 -9.63 4.20 0.01
C ASN A 220 -9.34 4.65 1.45
N LEU A 221 -8.75 5.83 1.62
CA LEU A 221 -8.43 6.39 2.94
C LEU A 221 -9.69 6.70 3.75
N PHE A 222 -10.67 7.38 3.15
CA PHE A 222 -11.96 7.64 3.79
C PHE A 222 -12.72 6.36 4.13
N SER A 223 -12.71 5.39 3.22
CA SER A 223 -13.30 4.08 3.47
C SER A 223 -12.69 3.39 4.69
N GLY A 224 -11.36 3.44 4.84
CA GLY A 224 -10.66 2.88 5.99
C GLY A 224 -11.08 3.53 7.31
N ILE A 225 -11.24 4.86 7.34
CA ILE A 225 -11.70 5.59 8.54
C ILE A 225 -13.12 5.19 8.93
N ILE A 226 -14.03 5.09 7.96
CA ILE A 226 -15.44 4.76 8.21
C ILE A 226 -15.59 3.29 8.65
N PHE A 227 -14.80 2.39 8.09
CA PHE A 227 -14.98 0.95 8.32
C PHE A 227 -14.40 0.44 9.62
N LYS A 228 -13.31 1.05 10.13
CA LYS A 228 -12.68 0.61 11.39
C LYS A 228 -13.67 0.43 12.56
N PRO A 229 -14.54 1.40 12.89
CA PRO A 229 -15.50 1.22 13.99
C PRO A 229 -16.59 0.19 13.69
N MET A 230 -16.92 -0.05 12.41
CA MET A 230 -17.95 -1.02 12.02
C MET A 230 -17.48 -2.47 12.06
N GLN A 231 -16.17 -2.72 12.01
CA GLN A 231 -15.58 -4.08 12.03
C GLN A 231 -15.93 -4.83 13.32
N THR A 232 -15.83 -4.17 14.47
CA THR A 232 -16.13 -4.78 15.77
C THR A 232 -17.60 -5.21 15.82
N SER A 233 -18.50 -4.35 15.39
CA SER A 233 -19.94 -4.65 15.34
C SER A 233 -20.24 -5.82 14.38
N MET A 234 -19.56 -5.87 13.23
CA MET A 234 -19.67 -7.01 12.29
C MET A 234 -19.21 -8.32 12.94
N ALA A 235 -18.06 -8.31 13.63
CA ALA A 235 -17.51 -9.48 14.27
C ALA A 235 -18.47 -10.03 15.36
N VAL A 236 -18.97 -9.14 16.24
CA VAL A 236 -19.93 -9.52 17.30
C VAL A 236 -21.17 -10.15 16.69
N ASN A 237 -21.82 -9.52 15.71
CA ASN A 237 -23.03 -10.04 15.09
C ASN A 237 -22.79 -11.38 14.37
N TYR A 238 -21.62 -11.60 13.80
CA TYR A 238 -21.27 -12.88 13.18
C TYR A 238 -21.13 -14.00 14.21
N TYR A 239 -20.37 -13.77 15.30
CA TYR A 239 -20.16 -14.77 16.35
C TYR A 239 -21.43 -15.07 17.15
N GLU A 240 -22.29 -14.08 17.35
CA GLU A 240 -23.61 -14.25 17.97
C GLU A 240 -24.66 -14.87 17.02
N LYS A 241 -24.26 -15.24 15.79
CA LYS A 241 -25.14 -15.82 14.76
C LYS A 241 -26.32 -14.92 14.35
N LYS A 242 -26.23 -13.63 14.61
CA LYS A 242 -27.20 -12.61 14.19
C LYS A 242 -27.00 -12.20 12.73
N TYR A 243 -27.14 -13.16 11.82
CA TYR A 243 -26.83 -12.97 10.38
C TYR A 243 -27.62 -11.84 9.72
N LYS A 244 -28.87 -11.57 10.16
CA LYS A 244 -29.65 -10.47 9.63
C LYS A 244 -28.98 -9.12 9.90
N ASN A 245 -28.53 -8.89 11.14
CA ASN A 245 -27.85 -7.66 11.52
C ASN A 245 -26.47 -7.57 10.85
N PHE A 246 -25.74 -8.69 10.75
CA PHE A 246 -24.47 -8.76 10.04
C PHE A 246 -24.60 -8.28 8.58
N TRP A 247 -25.58 -8.81 7.85
CA TRP A 247 -25.83 -8.39 6.47
C TRP A 247 -26.31 -6.94 6.37
N HIS A 248 -27.12 -6.48 7.32
CA HIS A 248 -27.57 -5.09 7.36
C HIS A 248 -26.39 -4.11 7.47
N ILE A 249 -25.39 -4.45 8.31
CA ILE A 249 -24.16 -3.63 8.43
C ILE A 249 -23.41 -3.62 7.09
N ILE A 250 -23.22 -4.78 6.43
CA ILE A 250 -22.54 -4.88 5.14
C ILE A 250 -23.24 -4.03 4.07
N PHE A 251 -24.56 -4.14 3.95
CA PHE A 251 -25.35 -3.35 3.00
C PHE A 251 -25.27 -1.85 3.29
N ARG A 252 -25.27 -1.47 4.57
CA ARG A 252 -25.07 -0.07 4.96
C ARG A 252 -23.69 0.44 4.53
N MET A 253 -22.64 -0.37 4.72
CA MET A 253 -21.29 -0.02 4.26
C MET A 253 -21.25 0.13 2.74
N PHE A 254 -21.88 -0.77 1.98
CA PHE A 254 -21.98 -0.65 0.52
C PHE A 254 -22.71 0.63 0.08
N ALA A 255 -23.81 0.96 0.72
CA ALA A 255 -24.55 2.19 0.42
C ALA A 255 -23.70 3.45 0.67
N ILE A 256 -22.94 3.47 1.77
CA ILE A 256 -22.02 4.58 2.09
C ILE A 256 -20.91 4.69 1.02
N ILE A 257 -20.28 3.56 0.62
CA ILE A 257 -19.26 3.58 -0.44
C ILE A 257 -19.86 4.06 -1.75
N ALA A 258 -20.99 3.51 -2.17
CA ALA A 258 -21.63 3.87 -3.43
C ALA A 258 -21.99 5.35 -3.47
N GLY A 259 -22.58 5.87 -2.38
CA GLY A 259 -22.89 7.30 -2.26
C GLY A 259 -21.65 8.19 -2.29
N PHE A 260 -20.60 7.82 -1.56
CA PHE A 260 -19.36 8.57 -1.52
C PHE A 260 -18.63 8.52 -2.89
N THR A 261 -18.57 7.35 -3.52
CA THR A 261 -17.98 7.20 -4.87
C THR A 261 -18.75 8.04 -5.88
N LEU A 262 -20.09 8.04 -5.84
CA LEU A 262 -20.91 8.86 -6.73
C LEU A 262 -20.63 10.35 -6.55
N ILE A 263 -20.53 10.82 -5.30
CA ILE A 263 -20.18 12.22 -5.00
C ILE A 263 -18.79 12.56 -5.57
N CYS A 264 -17.81 11.68 -5.38
CA CYS A 264 -16.47 11.86 -5.93
C CYS A 264 -16.47 11.87 -7.46
N GLU A 265 -17.25 10.99 -8.11
CA GLU A 265 -17.39 10.93 -9.58
C GLU A 265 -18.00 12.22 -10.14
N VAL A 266 -19.11 12.70 -9.54
CA VAL A 266 -19.75 13.96 -9.96
C VAL A 266 -18.80 15.15 -9.74
N GLY A 267 -18.13 15.22 -8.59
CA GLY A 267 -17.14 16.25 -8.30
C GLY A 267 -15.98 16.23 -9.28
N ALA A 268 -15.44 15.04 -9.57
CA ALA A 268 -14.33 14.88 -10.51
C ALA A 268 -14.74 15.15 -11.96
N TYR A 269 -15.98 14.84 -12.34
CA TYR A 269 -16.50 15.16 -13.67
C TYR A 269 -16.54 16.67 -13.94
N ILE A 270 -16.87 17.49 -12.92
CA ILE A 270 -17.00 18.95 -13.00
C ILE A 270 -15.65 19.63 -12.77
N LEU A 271 -14.96 19.29 -11.67
CA LEU A 271 -13.80 20.02 -11.18
C LEU A 271 -12.49 19.22 -11.22
N GLY A 272 -12.54 17.90 -11.42
CA GLY A 272 -11.38 17.03 -11.25
C GLY A 272 -10.20 17.43 -12.15
N ILE A 273 -10.43 17.56 -13.44
CA ILE A 273 -9.37 17.91 -14.40
C ILE A 273 -8.82 19.32 -14.17
N PRO A 274 -9.64 20.40 -14.03
CA PRO A 274 -9.12 21.73 -13.71
C PRO A 274 -8.25 21.76 -12.46
N VAL A 275 -8.73 21.15 -11.38
CA VAL A 275 -8.03 21.12 -10.08
C VAL A 275 -6.71 20.34 -10.16
N LEU A 276 -6.73 19.14 -10.76
CA LEU A 276 -5.54 18.34 -10.94
C LEU A 276 -4.51 18.99 -11.87
N SER A 277 -4.98 19.60 -12.98
CA SER A 277 -4.11 20.30 -13.91
C SER A 277 -3.42 21.49 -13.23
N TRP A 278 -4.14 22.24 -12.40
CA TRP A 278 -3.58 23.33 -11.61
C TRP A 278 -2.58 22.82 -10.55
N LEU A 279 -2.93 21.76 -9.84
CA LEU A 279 -2.10 21.19 -8.77
C LEU A 279 -0.78 20.61 -9.30
N TYR A 280 -0.83 19.89 -10.41
CA TYR A 280 0.33 19.22 -11.00
C TYR A 280 1.08 20.07 -12.04
N GLY A 281 0.50 21.22 -12.45
CA GLY A 281 1.11 22.10 -13.45
C GLY A 281 1.18 21.50 -14.85
N VAL A 282 0.31 20.52 -15.17
CA VAL A 282 0.27 19.81 -16.46
C VAL A 282 -1.14 19.79 -17.03
N ASN A 283 -1.26 19.71 -18.37
CA ASN A 283 -2.56 19.63 -19.00
C ASN A 283 -3.09 18.18 -18.97
N LEU A 284 -4.19 17.97 -18.23
CA LEU A 284 -4.82 16.65 -18.04
C LEU A 284 -6.16 16.51 -18.76
N ARG A 285 -6.51 17.43 -19.70
CA ARG A 285 -7.83 17.45 -20.37
C ARG A 285 -8.18 16.14 -21.07
N ASP A 286 -7.20 15.50 -21.69
CA ASP A 286 -7.39 14.27 -22.46
C ASP A 286 -7.58 13.03 -21.58
N TYR A 287 -7.31 13.15 -20.26
CA TYR A 287 -7.36 12.02 -19.32
C TYR A 287 -8.58 12.02 -18.41
N LYS A 288 -9.64 12.76 -18.77
CA LYS A 288 -10.89 12.83 -17.99
C LYS A 288 -11.53 11.44 -17.82
N MET A 289 -11.58 10.65 -18.89
CA MET A 289 -12.13 9.30 -18.84
C MET A 289 -11.29 8.37 -17.95
N THR A 290 -9.96 8.48 -18.03
CA THR A 290 -9.04 7.74 -17.15
C THR A 290 -9.30 8.06 -15.68
N LEU A 291 -9.49 9.35 -15.33
CA LEU A 291 -9.80 9.80 -13.97
C LEU A 291 -11.09 9.15 -13.44
N LEU A 292 -12.17 9.19 -14.21
CA LEU A 292 -13.45 8.60 -13.80
C LEU A 292 -13.34 7.08 -13.63
N LEU A 293 -12.71 6.39 -14.58
CA LEU A 293 -12.47 4.95 -14.45
C LEU A 293 -11.68 4.60 -13.16
N LEU A 294 -10.66 5.40 -12.81
CA LEU A 294 -9.86 5.17 -11.63
C LEU A 294 -10.61 5.46 -10.33
N LEU A 295 -11.50 6.44 -10.31
CA LEU A 295 -12.39 6.70 -9.17
C LEU A 295 -13.36 5.53 -8.96
N LEU A 296 -13.94 5.01 -10.04
CA LEU A 296 -14.77 3.81 -9.99
C LEU A 296 -13.97 2.61 -9.42
N CYS A 297 -12.70 2.43 -9.86
CA CYS A 297 -11.81 1.43 -9.27
C CYS A 297 -11.65 1.63 -7.76
N GLY A 298 -11.54 2.87 -7.29
CA GLY A 298 -11.48 3.20 -5.86
C GLY A 298 -12.69 2.74 -5.08
N GLY A 299 -13.88 2.98 -5.62
CA GLY A 299 -15.13 2.53 -5.03
C GLY A 299 -15.23 1.00 -4.96
N VAL A 300 -14.90 0.30 -6.07
CA VAL A 300 -14.89 -1.16 -6.11
C VAL A 300 -13.84 -1.73 -5.15
N ASN A 301 -12.65 -1.13 -5.07
CA ASN A 301 -11.60 -1.57 -4.16
C ASN A 301 -12.02 -1.37 -2.68
N ALA A 302 -12.72 -0.29 -2.35
CA ALA A 302 -13.30 -0.09 -1.02
C ALA A 302 -14.31 -1.19 -0.65
N VAL A 303 -15.11 -1.68 -1.61
CA VAL A 303 -15.96 -2.87 -1.42
C VAL A 303 -15.12 -4.12 -1.16
N ASN A 304 -14.02 -4.32 -1.88
CA ASN A 304 -13.11 -5.44 -1.66
C ASN A 304 -12.49 -5.43 -0.26
N ILE A 305 -12.22 -4.25 0.31
CA ILE A 305 -11.75 -4.12 1.69
C ILE A 305 -12.81 -4.63 2.68
N ILE A 306 -14.10 -4.40 2.43
CA ILE A 306 -15.16 -4.98 3.28
C ILE A 306 -15.13 -6.51 3.20
N PHE A 307 -15.04 -7.09 2.01
CA PHE A 307 -14.95 -8.53 1.84
C PHE A 307 -13.71 -9.13 2.52
N TYR A 308 -12.58 -8.41 2.47
CA TYR A 308 -11.39 -8.76 3.22
C TYR A 308 -11.68 -8.88 4.72
N TYR A 309 -12.34 -7.89 5.32
CA TYR A 309 -12.70 -7.93 6.74
C TYR A 309 -13.70 -9.04 7.06
N VAL A 310 -14.68 -9.28 6.21
CA VAL A 310 -15.61 -10.40 6.36
C VAL A 310 -14.87 -11.73 6.41
N LEU A 311 -13.94 -11.99 5.49
CA LEU A 311 -13.15 -13.22 5.47
C LEU A 311 -12.16 -13.32 6.65
N ALA A 312 -11.63 -12.19 7.12
CA ALA A 312 -10.80 -12.14 8.32
C ALA A 312 -11.60 -12.53 9.57
N ILE A 313 -12.83 -12.01 9.73
CA ILE A 313 -13.77 -12.39 10.81
C ILE A 313 -14.11 -13.87 10.76
N MET A 314 -14.32 -14.41 9.55
CA MET A 314 -14.58 -15.84 9.35
C MET A 314 -13.33 -16.73 9.53
N ARG A 315 -12.15 -16.16 9.78
CA ARG A 315 -10.85 -16.85 9.88
C ARG A 315 -10.48 -17.67 8.64
N LYS A 316 -10.83 -17.16 7.44
CA LYS A 316 -10.58 -17.82 6.14
C LYS A 316 -9.42 -17.21 5.35
N GLN A 317 -8.41 -16.68 6.03
CA GLN A 317 -7.27 -15.95 5.44
C GLN A 317 -6.52 -16.74 4.36
N LYS A 318 -6.32 -18.06 4.53
CA LYS A 318 -5.65 -18.91 3.54
C LYS A 318 -6.32 -18.88 2.16
N TYR A 319 -7.63 -18.88 2.12
CA TYR A 319 -8.37 -18.85 0.85
C TYR A 319 -8.30 -17.48 0.20
N MET A 320 -8.27 -16.43 1.00
CA MET A 320 -8.07 -15.06 0.53
C MET A 320 -6.74 -14.93 -0.24
N THR A 321 -5.64 -15.47 0.31
CA THR A 321 -4.33 -15.49 -0.37
C THR A 321 -4.41 -16.17 -1.74
N ILE A 322 -5.14 -17.29 -1.85
CA ILE A 322 -5.32 -17.99 -3.13
C ILE A 322 -6.08 -17.12 -4.14
N LEU A 323 -7.14 -16.42 -3.71
CA LEU A 323 -7.90 -15.54 -4.60
C LEU A 323 -7.05 -14.35 -5.09
N TYR A 324 -6.25 -13.75 -4.21
CA TYR A 324 -5.28 -12.72 -4.62
C TYR A 324 -4.25 -13.26 -5.62
N LEU A 325 -3.75 -14.48 -5.42
CA LEU A 325 -2.79 -15.11 -6.34
C LEU A 325 -3.41 -15.30 -7.74
N ILE A 326 -4.65 -15.74 -7.81
CA ILE A 326 -5.38 -15.89 -9.10
C ILE A 326 -5.47 -14.55 -9.82
N VAL A 327 -5.89 -13.49 -9.11
CA VAL A 327 -6.02 -12.16 -9.70
C VAL A 327 -4.66 -11.58 -10.11
N CYS A 328 -3.59 -11.82 -9.35
CA CYS A 328 -2.23 -11.45 -9.75
C CYS A 328 -1.78 -12.18 -11.03
N GLY A 329 -2.09 -13.48 -11.16
CA GLY A 329 -1.83 -14.23 -12.39
C GLY A 329 -2.57 -13.64 -13.60
N VAL A 330 -3.83 -13.26 -13.43
CA VAL A 330 -4.59 -12.56 -14.48
C VAL A 330 -3.97 -11.20 -14.78
N ALA A 331 -3.55 -10.43 -13.77
CA ALA A 331 -2.90 -9.13 -13.96
C ALA A 331 -1.65 -9.22 -14.82
N LEU A 332 -0.80 -10.23 -14.60
CA LEU A 332 0.42 -10.44 -15.40
C LEU A 332 0.12 -10.69 -16.89
N ILE A 333 -1.04 -11.27 -17.20
CA ILE A 333 -1.42 -11.63 -18.57
C ILE A 333 -2.09 -10.45 -19.28
N ILE A 334 -2.99 -9.72 -18.61
CA ILE A 334 -3.89 -8.77 -19.29
C ILE A 334 -3.40 -7.32 -19.27
N MET A 335 -2.60 -6.93 -18.24
CA MET A 335 -2.29 -5.49 -18.03
C MET A 335 -1.50 -4.89 -19.21
N ASP A 336 -0.40 -5.50 -19.61
CA ASP A 336 0.46 -4.96 -20.65
C ASP A 336 -0.23 -4.92 -22.04
N PRO A 337 -0.93 -5.99 -22.51
CA PRO A 337 -1.67 -5.95 -23.77
C PRO A 337 -2.77 -4.88 -23.82
N ILE A 338 -3.52 -4.71 -22.72
CA ILE A 338 -4.60 -3.72 -22.67
C ILE A 338 -4.03 -2.30 -22.62
N THR A 339 -3.00 -2.07 -21.83
CA THR A 339 -2.33 -0.77 -21.71
C THR A 339 -1.68 -0.38 -23.05
N GLY A 340 -1.00 -1.30 -23.71
CA GLY A 340 -0.36 -1.03 -25.01
C GLY A 340 -1.33 -0.69 -26.14
N ARG A 341 -2.57 -1.24 -26.09
CA ARG A 341 -3.60 -0.96 -27.11
C ARG A 341 -4.41 0.30 -26.85
N LEU A 342 -4.76 0.59 -25.61
CA LEU A 342 -5.70 1.63 -25.22
C LEU A 342 -5.07 2.77 -24.41
N GLY A 343 -3.74 2.79 -24.28
CA GLY A 343 -3.02 3.82 -23.52
C GLY A 343 -3.42 3.88 -22.05
N LEU A 344 -3.49 5.08 -21.47
CA LEU A 344 -3.85 5.28 -20.06
C LEU A 344 -5.27 4.80 -19.72
N ASN A 345 -6.21 4.92 -20.66
CA ASN A 345 -7.55 4.36 -20.49
C ASN A 345 -7.51 2.83 -20.38
N GLY A 346 -6.62 2.19 -21.13
CA GLY A 346 -6.39 0.75 -21.06
C GLY A 346 -5.86 0.31 -19.71
N ALA A 347 -4.91 1.05 -19.14
CA ALA A 347 -4.39 0.78 -17.81
C ALA A 347 -5.47 0.90 -16.72
N ALA A 348 -6.33 1.92 -16.80
CA ALA A 348 -7.46 2.11 -15.90
C ALA A 348 -8.53 1.01 -16.05
N LEU A 349 -8.89 0.64 -17.29
CA LEU A 349 -9.83 -0.46 -17.57
C LEU A 349 -9.27 -1.80 -17.10
N GLY A 350 -7.99 -2.09 -17.36
CA GLY A 350 -7.33 -3.31 -16.86
C GLY A 350 -7.40 -3.39 -15.34
N TYR A 351 -7.10 -2.30 -14.65
CA TYR A 351 -7.21 -2.25 -13.18
C TYR A 351 -8.66 -2.44 -12.71
N LEU A 352 -9.65 -1.83 -13.39
CA LEU A 352 -11.07 -2.04 -13.09
C LEU A 352 -11.45 -3.52 -13.21
N ILE A 353 -11.04 -4.19 -14.29
CA ILE A 353 -11.28 -5.63 -14.49
C ILE A 353 -10.71 -6.44 -13.33
N LEU A 354 -9.49 -6.14 -12.87
CA LEU A 354 -8.84 -6.85 -11.77
C LEU A 354 -9.58 -6.66 -10.44
N VAL A 355 -9.95 -5.42 -10.09
CA VAL A 355 -10.65 -5.18 -8.81
C VAL A 355 -12.07 -5.72 -8.81
N VAL A 356 -12.77 -5.71 -9.95
CA VAL A 356 -14.09 -6.34 -10.11
C VAL A 356 -13.96 -7.87 -10.02
N LEU A 357 -12.99 -8.48 -10.70
CA LEU A 357 -12.74 -9.91 -10.63
C LEU A 357 -12.46 -10.35 -9.19
N LEU A 358 -11.60 -9.60 -8.49
CA LEU A 358 -11.30 -9.84 -7.08
C LEU A 358 -12.58 -9.79 -6.23
N GLY A 359 -13.42 -8.77 -6.42
CA GLY A 359 -14.69 -8.61 -5.72
C GLY A 359 -15.64 -9.77 -5.95
N VAL A 360 -15.79 -10.21 -7.20
CA VAL A 360 -16.64 -11.36 -7.57
C VAL A 360 -16.13 -12.65 -6.91
N LEU A 361 -14.82 -12.90 -6.93
CA LEU A 361 -14.21 -14.08 -6.31
C LEU A 361 -14.36 -14.07 -4.78
N LEU A 362 -14.09 -12.93 -4.12
CA LEU A 362 -14.25 -12.79 -2.67
C LEU A 362 -15.72 -12.99 -2.25
N MET A 363 -16.65 -12.31 -2.93
CA MET A 363 -18.09 -12.45 -2.66
C MET A 363 -18.58 -13.88 -2.90
N GLY A 364 -18.18 -14.50 -4.00
CA GLY A 364 -18.52 -15.90 -4.32
C GLY A 364 -18.08 -16.85 -3.22
N TYR A 365 -16.84 -16.67 -2.71
CA TYR A 365 -16.32 -17.49 -1.62
C TYR A 365 -17.06 -17.23 -0.29
N ILE A 366 -17.39 -15.97 0.03
CA ILE A 366 -18.20 -15.62 1.22
C ILE A 366 -19.57 -16.32 1.16
N LEU A 367 -20.27 -16.22 0.04
CA LEU A 367 -21.57 -16.86 -0.14
C LEU A 367 -21.50 -18.39 -0.03
N TYR A 368 -20.47 -19.01 -0.63
CA TYR A 368 -20.21 -20.44 -0.50
C TYR A 368 -20.04 -20.85 0.97
N GLN A 369 -19.25 -20.10 1.73
CA GLN A 369 -18.96 -20.41 3.12
C GLN A 369 -20.21 -20.27 4.01
N ILE A 370 -21.01 -19.22 3.81
CA ILE A 370 -22.27 -19.03 4.57
C ILE A 370 -23.26 -20.16 4.28
N ARG A 371 -23.37 -20.58 3.01
CA ARG A 371 -24.24 -21.74 2.66
C ARG A 371 -23.77 -23.03 3.33
N LYS A 372 -22.45 -23.23 3.42
CA LYS A 372 -21.85 -24.39 4.08
C LYS A 372 -22.11 -24.40 5.59
N ASP A 373 -22.02 -23.24 6.22
CA ASP A 373 -22.25 -23.09 7.66
C ASP A 373 -23.74 -23.28 8.02
N ARG A 374 -24.65 -22.81 7.16
CA ARG A 374 -26.10 -23.07 7.31
C ARG A 374 -26.49 -24.59 7.15
N LYS A 375 -25.77 -25.34 6.33
CA LYS A 375 -26.03 -26.79 6.15
C LYS A 375 -25.48 -27.63 7.30
N ARG A 376 -24.62 -27.08 8.14
CA ARG A 376 -24.03 -27.72 9.33
C ARG A 376 -24.80 -27.45 10.62
N GLN A 377 -25.78 -26.58 10.57
CA GLN A 377 -26.77 -26.32 11.62
C GLN A 377 -28.06 -27.06 11.34
#